data_ad8d0ac50013e1a543091dbef4b68c72
#
_entry.id   ad8d0ac50013e1a543091dbef4b68c72
#
_cell.length_a   1.000
_cell.length_b   1.000
_cell.length_c   1.000
_cell.angle_alpha   90.00
_cell.angle_beta   90.00
_cell.angle_gamma   90.00
#
_symmetry.space_group_name_H-M   'P 1'
#
loop_
_entity.id
_entity.type
_entity.pdbx_description
1 polymer ?
#
loop_
_entity_poly.entity_id
_entity_poly.type
_entity_poly.pdbx_seq_one_letter_code
_entity_poly.pdbx_strand_id
1 'polypeptide(L)'
;LRISSLLDIDLRILIEAIEKKTGVKLPRKVIEAYLDDDHDLLFIRFKEPKKVEVGEPLPTEAIATLFTDEDTNEVTALEIIELEEFLKEIDI
;
A
#
# COMPACT_ATOMS: atom_id res chain seq x y z
N LEU A 1 13.33 -12.52 -1.59
CA LEU A 1 13.11 -12.32 -0.16
C LEU A 1 11.62 -12.38 0.17
N ARG A 2 11.28 -13.27 1.08
CA ARG A 2 9.89 -13.39 1.51
C ARG A 2 9.64 -12.55 2.76
N ILE A 3 8.54 -11.80 2.75
CA ILE A 3 8.09 -11.04 3.91
C ILE A 3 7.05 -11.89 4.65
N SER A 4 7.36 -12.29 5.87
CA SER A 4 6.46 -13.09 6.71
C SER A 4 6.02 -12.37 7.97
N SER A 5 6.54 -11.17 8.22
CA SER A 5 6.22 -10.37 9.39
C SER A 5 6.36 -8.89 9.06
N LEU A 6 5.57 -8.05 9.72
CA LEU A 6 5.70 -6.59 9.59
C LEU A 6 7.06 -6.11 10.06
N LEU A 7 7.76 -6.89 10.90
CA LEU A 7 9.10 -6.54 11.34
C LEU A 7 10.13 -6.65 10.21
N ASP A 8 9.79 -7.36 9.15
CA ASP A 8 10.67 -7.52 7.99
C ASP A 8 10.51 -6.39 6.98
N ILE A 9 9.57 -5.47 7.21
CA ILE A 9 9.25 -4.39 6.28
C ILE A 9 9.58 -3.05 6.90
N ASP A 10 10.34 -2.22 6.16
CA ASP A 10 10.46 -0.80 6.48
C ASP A 10 9.41 -0.07 5.66
N LEU A 11 8.31 0.33 6.29
CA LEU A 11 7.20 0.97 5.61
C LEU A 11 7.58 2.28 4.95
N ARG A 12 8.53 3.01 5.53
CA ARG A 12 9.00 4.27 4.94
C ARG A 12 9.68 4.01 3.60
N ILE A 13 10.58 3.02 3.58
CA ILE A 13 11.27 2.65 2.34
C ILE A 13 10.28 2.14 1.31
N LEU A 14 9.31 1.33 1.74
CA LEU A 14 8.27 0.82 0.86
C LEU A 14 7.46 1.96 0.23
N ILE A 15 7.00 2.91 1.05
CA ILE A 15 6.22 4.05 0.57
C ILE A 15 7.02 4.88 -0.44
N GLU A 16 8.29 5.16 -0.13
CA GLU A 16 9.14 5.92 -1.04
C GLU A 16 9.38 5.19 -2.36
N ALA A 17 9.57 3.88 -2.31
CA ALA A 17 9.76 3.08 -3.51
C ALA A 17 8.51 3.06 -4.38
N ILE A 18 7.33 2.98 -3.77
CA ILE A 18 6.06 3.02 -4.50
C ILE A 18 5.88 4.37 -5.19
N GLU A 19 6.16 5.45 -4.48
CA GLU A 19 6.07 6.80 -5.06
C GLU A 19 7.01 6.97 -6.25
N LYS A 20 8.22 6.47 -6.11
CA LYS A 20 9.22 6.56 -7.16
C LYS A 20 8.80 5.77 -8.40
N LYS A 21 8.25 4.59 -8.21
CA LYS A 21 7.86 3.71 -9.31
C LYS A 21 6.59 4.18 -10.00
N THR A 22 5.59 4.61 -9.24
CA THR A 22 4.25 4.91 -9.76
C THR A 22 3.99 6.38 -9.98
N GLY A 23 4.76 7.26 -9.35
CA GLY A 23 4.49 8.71 -9.38
C GLY A 23 3.35 9.13 -8.47
N VAL A 24 2.76 8.20 -7.74
CA VAL A 24 1.65 8.49 -6.82
C VAL A 24 2.20 9.02 -5.50
N LYS A 25 1.60 10.09 -4.98
CA LYS A 25 1.96 10.64 -3.66
C LYS A 25 1.22 9.90 -2.58
N LEU A 26 1.95 9.47 -1.54
CA LEU A 26 1.38 8.76 -0.41
C LEU A 26 1.63 9.52 0.89
N PRO A 27 0.69 9.41 1.86
CA PRO A 27 0.92 10.00 3.19
C PRO A 27 2.11 9.35 3.89
N ARG A 28 2.69 10.05 4.83
CA ARG A 28 3.82 9.54 5.63
C ARG A 28 3.39 8.98 6.97
N LYS A 29 2.18 9.30 7.41
CA LYS A 29 1.67 8.81 8.69
C LYS A 29 0.86 7.54 8.44
N VAL A 30 1.24 6.47 9.13
CA VAL A 30 0.53 5.18 9.09
C VAL A 30 -0.14 4.97 10.43
N ILE A 31 -1.45 4.76 10.45
CA ILE A 31 -2.19 4.50 11.69
C ILE A 31 -2.43 3.02 11.92
N GLU A 32 -2.34 2.20 10.88
CA GLU A 32 -2.52 0.76 11.01
C GLU A 32 -1.84 0.07 9.84
N ALA A 33 -1.23 -1.09 10.10
CA ALA A 33 -0.71 -1.94 9.04
C ALA A 33 -1.03 -3.39 9.39
N TYR A 34 -1.38 -4.17 8.38
CA TYR A 34 -1.76 -5.56 8.55
C TYR A 34 -1.11 -6.41 7.46
N LEU A 35 -0.44 -7.48 7.89
CA LEU A 35 0.17 -8.43 6.98
C LEU A 35 -0.51 -9.80 7.13
N ASP A 36 -1.02 -10.33 6.03
CA ASP A 36 -1.52 -11.68 5.96
C ASP A 36 -0.53 -12.49 5.12
N ASP A 37 0.37 -13.19 5.81
CA ASP A 37 1.43 -13.95 5.16
C ASP A 37 0.86 -15.10 4.31
N ASP A 38 -0.20 -15.73 4.76
CA ASP A 38 -0.80 -16.86 4.03
C ASP A 38 -1.39 -16.44 2.69
N HIS A 39 -1.86 -15.21 2.58
CA HIS A 39 -2.47 -14.69 1.36
C HIS A 39 -1.59 -13.67 0.64
N ASP A 40 -0.34 -13.48 1.10
CA ASP A 40 0.61 -12.56 0.49
C ASP A 40 0.03 -11.15 0.35
N LEU A 41 -0.64 -10.68 1.41
CA LEU A 41 -1.40 -9.44 1.41
C LEU A 41 -0.85 -8.48 2.46
N LEU A 42 -0.68 -7.22 2.07
CA LEU A 42 -0.32 -6.14 2.99
C LEU A 42 -1.35 -5.03 2.86
N PHE A 43 -1.91 -4.62 3.99
CA PHE A 43 -2.83 -3.50 4.05
C PHE A 43 -2.23 -2.40 4.93
N ILE A 44 -2.26 -1.15 4.44
CA ILE A 44 -1.76 0.01 5.16
C ILE A 44 -2.87 1.05 5.23
N ARG A 45 -3.20 1.47 6.45
CA ARG A 45 -4.18 2.54 6.68
C ARG A 45 -3.44 3.82 7.05
N PHE A 46 -3.65 4.87 6.26
CA PHE A 46 -3.05 6.18 6.52
C PHE A 46 -4.00 7.10 7.26
N LYS A 47 -5.29 7.00 6.97
CA LYS A 47 -6.30 7.91 7.50
C LYS A 47 -7.67 7.22 7.49
N GLU A 48 -8.48 7.48 8.50
CA GLU A 48 -9.86 6.99 8.49
C GLU A 48 -10.68 7.80 7.49
N PRO A 49 -11.44 7.14 6.60
CA PRO A 49 -12.29 7.87 5.66
C PRO A 49 -13.48 8.48 6.41
N LYS A 50 -13.98 9.61 5.93
CA LYS A 50 -15.16 10.25 6.53
C LYS A 50 -16.43 9.49 6.23
N LYS A 51 -16.57 9.00 5.01
CA LYS A 51 -17.76 8.25 4.58
C LYS A 51 -17.36 7.06 3.72
N VAL A 52 -17.19 7.26 2.43
CA VAL A 52 -16.95 6.21 1.45
C VAL A 52 -15.54 6.30 0.90
N GLU A 53 -14.89 5.16 0.79
CA GLU A 53 -13.61 5.06 0.11
C GLU A 53 -13.82 4.57 -1.31
N VAL A 54 -13.05 5.13 -2.23
CA VAL A 54 -13.00 4.68 -3.62
C VAL A 54 -11.65 4.01 -3.85
N GLY A 55 -11.67 2.80 -4.42
CA GLY A 55 -10.45 2.06 -4.73
C GLY A 55 -10.08 2.20 -6.20
N GLU A 56 -8.81 2.45 -6.46
CA GLU A 56 -8.26 2.50 -7.81
C GLU A 56 -6.99 1.66 -7.88
N PRO A 57 -6.79 0.91 -8.97
CA PRO A 57 -5.56 0.12 -9.09
C PRO A 57 -4.36 1.04 -9.29
N LEU A 58 -3.23 0.67 -8.68
CA LEU A 58 -1.96 1.31 -8.99
C LEU A 58 -1.51 0.88 -10.38
N PRO A 59 -0.71 1.72 -11.07
CA PRO A 59 -0.21 1.38 -12.41
C PRO A 59 0.96 0.39 -12.32
N THR A 60 0.69 -0.79 -11.79
CA THR A 60 1.66 -1.87 -11.59
C THR A 60 1.06 -3.16 -12.12
N GLU A 61 1.91 -4.13 -12.46
CA GLU A 61 1.43 -5.43 -12.91
C GLU A 61 0.92 -6.28 -11.75
N ALA A 62 1.61 -6.24 -10.62
CA ALA A 62 1.12 -6.86 -9.40
C ALA A 62 -0.09 -6.08 -8.88
N ILE A 63 -1.03 -6.77 -8.27
CA ILE A 63 -2.29 -6.16 -7.86
C ILE A 63 -2.13 -5.36 -6.58
N ALA A 64 -2.34 -4.05 -6.69
CA ALA A 64 -2.34 -3.14 -5.55
C ALA A 64 -3.43 -2.09 -5.77
N THR A 65 -4.17 -1.78 -4.72
CA THR A 65 -5.30 -0.86 -4.78
C THR A 65 -5.06 0.32 -3.86
N LEU A 66 -5.17 1.52 -4.40
CA LEU A 66 -5.09 2.76 -3.64
C LEU A 66 -6.50 3.22 -3.30
N PHE A 67 -6.74 3.48 -2.02
CA PHE A 67 -8.04 3.98 -1.57
C PHE A 67 -7.97 5.46 -1.27
N THR A 68 -8.99 6.17 -1.69
CA THR A 68 -9.12 7.61 -1.42
C THR A 68 -10.50 7.90 -0.84
N ASP A 69 -10.57 8.97 -0.04
CA ASP A 69 -11.84 9.46 0.48
C ASP A 69 -12.61 10.11 -0.68
N GLU A 70 -13.85 9.66 -0.92
CA GLU A 70 -14.66 10.17 -2.02
C GLU A 70 -14.88 11.69 -1.92
N ASP A 71 -15.03 12.20 -0.70
CA ASP A 71 -15.32 13.63 -0.50
C ASP A 71 -14.10 14.53 -0.63
N THR A 72 -12.94 14.08 -0.13
CA THR A 72 -11.75 14.94 -0.04
C THR A 72 -10.67 14.60 -1.04
N ASN A 73 -10.75 13.42 -1.66
CA ASN A 73 -9.71 12.85 -2.53
C ASN A 73 -8.38 12.58 -1.82
N GLU A 74 -8.38 12.61 -0.48
CA GLU A 74 -7.19 12.25 0.26
C GLU A 74 -6.97 10.75 0.26
N VAL A 75 -5.71 10.32 0.15
CA VAL A 75 -5.36 8.90 0.23
C VAL A 75 -5.61 8.41 1.65
N THR A 76 -6.39 7.32 1.76
CA THR A 76 -6.75 6.76 3.06
C THR A 76 -6.10 5.41 3.33
N ALA A 77 -5.87 4.61 2.30
CA ALA A 77 -5.30 3.28 2.49
C ALA A 77 -4.64 2.74 1.22
N LEU A 78 -3.86 1.69 1.40
CA LEU A 78 -3.24 0.96 0.30
C LEU A 78 -3.33 -0.53 0.61
N GLU A 79 -3.81 -1.31 -0.35
CA GLU A 79 -3.87 -2.76 -0.23
C GLU A 79 -3.04 -3.39 -1.33
N ILE A 80 -2.08 -4.23 -0.96
CA ILE A 80 -1.22 -4.94 -1.88
C ILE A 80 -1.57 -6.42 -1.76
N ILE A 81 -2.10 -7.01 -2.83
CA ILE A 81 -2.57 -8.39 -2.81
C ILE A 81 -1.45 -9.37 -3.14
N GLU A 82 -0.60 -9.06 -4.09
CA GLU A 82 0.52 -9.92 -4.46
C GLU A 82 1.82 -9.28 -3.96
N LEU A 83 2.04 -9.33 -2.65
CA LEU A 83 3.12 -8.59 -2.01
C LEU A 83 4.51 -8.95 -2.55
N GLU A 84 4.82 -10.23 -2.68
CA GLU A 84 6.14 -10.64 -3.16
C GLU A 84 6.41 -10.17 -4.59
N GLU A 85 5.43 -10.32 -5.47
CA GLU A 85 5.56 -9.85 -6.85
C GLU A 85 5.63 -8.33 -6.91
N PHE A 86 4.84 -7.66 -6.07
CA PHE A 86 4.85 -6.20 -6.00
C PHE A 86 6.23 -5.68 -5.56
N LEU A 87 6.82 -6.30 -4.54
CA LEU A 87 8.15 -5.89 -4.05
C LEU A 87 9.23 -6.07 -5.11
N LYS A 88 9.15 -7.14 -5.90
CA LYS A 88 10.07 -7.34 -7.01
C LYS A 88 9.90 -6.26 -8.07
N GLU A 89 8.65 -5.91 -8.36
CA GLU A 89 8.34 -4.91 -9.38
C GLU A 89 8.86 -3.53 -9.01
N ILE A 90 8.75 -3.13 -7.75
CA ILE A 90 9.22 -1.84 -7.29
C ILE A 90 10.70 -1.85 -6.88
N ASP A 91 11.36 -2.97 -7.08
CA ASP A 91 12.82 -3.13 -6.88
C ASP A 91 13.28 -2.88 -5.44
N ILE A 92 12.67 -3.61 -4.52
CA ILE A 92 12.96 -3.43 -3.10
C ILE A 92 13.17 -4.80 -2.43
#